data_49aaa08912cdae10e993a9bb199a3b96
#
_entry.id   49aaa08912cdae10e993a9bb199a3b96
#
_cell.length_a   1.000
_cell.length_b   1.000
_cell.length_c   1.000
_cell.angle_alpha   90.00
_cell.angle_beta   90.00
_cell.angle_gamma   90.00
#
_symmetry.space_group_name_H-M   'P 1'
#
loop_
_entity.id
_entity.type
_entity.pdbx_description
1 polymer ?
#
loop_
_entity_poly.entity_id
_entity_poly.type
_entity_poly.pdbx_seq_one_letter_code
_entity_poly.pdbx_strand_id
1 'polypeptide(L)'
;MIQEWLKKSESIPRKHGLYRMEAILEALGNPERELKSIHIAGTNGKGSTAAMVTAFAKAHGLRVGTFTSPHMDSIRERIQLDGVPLEEEPFWQAASVVREVESRLFEEWGAFNYFEILTAMMFVVFQQEAVDLAIIEVGIGGLLDNTNVGHPLVSVITTIGLDHQDLLGSTLEEITAQKAGIIKSGQQVVVGPVTSECMDVIRGVASEKGATVRAFGEDFFLIEDSYQDTSLTIPLKRLSLQGAFQKENATVAIRAFRAWMEATGRSVQAEFIEAALRVVSWPGRMEVLQDTPLVMIDGAHNLPAIERLIQNMMGRIGKKQTLLFSALTRKDSQQMLARLQEALPDVNIILTSFHPSRGLSIARSDVEAYLDSPKISYEESFEDLIDRFASSTDDESELWVTGSLYFIAEVRHWWKNRKPKEE
;
A
#
# COMPACT_ATOMS: atom_id res chain seq x y z
N MET A 1 20.08 -21.75 -1.79
CA MET A 1 19.29 -22.70 -0.94
C MET A 1 18.12 -22.01 -0.22
N ILE A 2 18.36 -20.99 0.64
CA ILE A 2 17.27 -20.28 1.35
C ILE A 2 16.43 -19.40 0.41
N GLN A 3 17.05 -18.67 -0.49
CA GLN A 3 16.38 -17.85 -1.50
C GLN A 3 15.48 -18.69 -2.43
N GLU A 4 15.97 -19.86 -2.84
CA GLU A 4 15.23 -20.79 -3.69
C GLU A 4 14.00 -21.37 -2.97
N TRP A 5 14.13 -21.69 -1.67
CA TRP A 5 13.02 -22.11 -0.82
C TRP A 5 11.92 -21.03 -0.75
N LEU A 6 12.31 -19.79 -0.48
CA LEU A 6 11.36 -18.68 -0.42
C LEU A 6 10.68 -18.45 -1.79
N LYS A 7 11.42 -18.54 -2.90
CA LYS A 7 10.85 -18.44 -4.24
C LYS A 7 9.87 -19.58 -4.54
N LYS A 8 10.18 -20.80 -4.14
CA LYS A 8 9.25 -21.95 -4.30
C LYS A 8 7.96 -21.77 -3.53
N SER A 9 8.00 -21.12 -2.37
CA SER A 9 6.79 -20.87 -1.55
C SER A 9 5.75 -19.98 -2.24
N GLU A 10 6.13 -19.21 -3.26
CA GLU A 10 5.22 -18.40 -4.06
C GLU A 10 4.17 -19.23 -4.82
N SER A 11 4.50 -20.47 -5.17
CA SER A 11 3.59 -21.40 -5.85
C SER A 11 2.65 -22.14 -4.89
N ILE A 12 2.85 -22.01 -3.56
CA ILE A 12 2.04 -22.68 -2.56
C ILE A 12 0.74 -21.88 -2.38
N PRO A 13 -0.44 -22.52 -2.61
CA PRO A 13 -1.71 -21.83 -2.48
C PRO A 13 -1.95 -21.31 -1.05
N ARG A 14 -2.61 -20.16 -0.96
CA ARG A 14 -3.08 -19.63 0.32
C ARG A 14 -4.12 -20.60 0.89
N LYS A 15 -3.94 -21.01 2.15
CA LYS A 15 -4.94 -21.78 2.90
C LYS A 15 -5.80 -20.82 3.72
N HIS A 16 -7.09 -21.12 3.84
CA HIS A 16 -8.00 -20.31 4.63
C HIS A 16 -7.82 -20.55 6.14
N GLY A 17 -7.95 -19.48 6.92
CA GLY A 17 -7.87 -19.52 8.39
C GLY A 17 -6.51 -19.09 8.95
N LEU A 18 -6.50 -18.70 10.23
CA LEU A 18 -5.31 -18.21 10.94
C LEU A 18 -4.54 -19.30 11.69
N TYR A 19 -5.17 -20.48 11.89
CA TYR A 19 -4.64 -21.58 12.70
C TYR A 19 -3.21 -22.01 12.32
N ARG A 20 -2.87 -21.94 11.02
CA ARG A 20 -1.50 -22.25 10.57
C ARG A 20 -0.51 -21.19 11.04
N MET A 21 -0.90 -19.92 10.90
CA MET A 21 -0.06 -18.81 11.33
C MET A 21 0.12 -18.82 12.86
N GLU A 22 -0.95 -19.15 13.60
CA GLU A 22 -0.90 -19.34 15.04
C GLU A 22 0.07 -20.47 15.45
N ALA A 23 0.03 -21.63 14.77
CA ALA A 23 0.98 -22.72 14.99
C ALA A 23 2.44 -22.33 14.69
N ILE A 24 2.67 -21.57 13.62
CA ILE A 24 3.99 -21.02 13.27
C ILE A 24 4.50 -20.11 14.38
N LEU A 25 3.66 -19.19 14.86
CA LEU A 25 4.03 -18.23 15.91
C LEU A 25 4.24 -18.91 17.25
N GLU A 26 3.43 -19.90 17.62
CA GLU A 26 3.65 -20.71 18.81
C GLU A 26 5.01 -21.40 18.78
N ALA A 27 5.38 -21.99 17.64
CA ALA A 27 6.69 -22.63 17.46
C ALA A 27 7.87 -21.62 17.46
N LEU A 28 7.62 -20.33 17.21
CA LEU A 28 8.56 -19.21 17.30
C LEU A 28 8.58 -18.56 18.70
N GLY A 29 7.71 -18.99 19.65
CA GLY A 29 7.62 -18.42 20.99
C GLY A 29 6.66 -17.24 21.12
N ASN A 30 5.72 -17.08 20.19
CA ASN A 30 4.69 -16.03 20.13
C ASN A 30 5.26 -14.59 20.12
N PRO A 31 6.15 -14.26 19.18
CA PRO A 31 6.79 -12.93 19.11
C PRO A 31 5.78 -11.78 18.93
N GLU A 32 4.60 -12.06 18.37
CA GLU A 32 3.51 -11.11 18.14
C GLU A 32 2.93 -10.51 19.42
N ARG A 33 3.01 -11.23 20.56
CA ARG A 33 2.38 -10.84 21.84
C ARG A 33 3.09 -9.67 22.53
N GLU A 34 4.36 -9.47 22.25
CA GLU A 34 5.17 -8.42 22.86
C GLU A 34 5.09 -7.08 22.09
N LEU A 35 4.56 -7.10 20.87
CA LEU A 35 4.58 -5.94 19.99
C LEU A 35 3.44 -4.96 20.27
N LYS A 36 3.80 -3.69 20.47
CA LYS A 36 2.86 -2.57 20.53
C LYS A 36 2.64 -2.08 19.11
N SER A 37 1.55 -2.54 18.46
CA SER A 37 1.37 -2.35 17.03
C SER A 37 0.20 -1.44 16.65
N ILE A 38 0.29 -0.89 15.43
CA ILE A 38 -0.79 -0.32 14.64
C ILE A 38 -1.01 -1.26 13.47
N HIS A 39 -2.23 -1.78 13.31
CA HIS A 39 -2.61 -2.68 12.23
C HIS A 39 -3.49 -1.97 11.22
N ILE A 40 -3.09 -1.95 9.95
CA ILE A 40 -3.68 -1.09 8.92
C ILE A 40 -4.33 -1.94 7.83
N ALA A 41 -5.67 -1.89 7.73
CA ALA A 41 -6.47 -2.41 6.63
C ALA A 41 -7.04 -1.27 5.77
N GLY A 42 -7.56 -1.63 4.61
CA GLY A 42 -8.23 -0.72 3.69
C GLY A 42 -8.10 -1.18 2.24
N THR A 43 -8.85 -0.58 1.34
CA THR A 43 -8.71 -0.84 -0.09
C THR A 43 -7.48 -0.09 -0.60
N ASN A 44 -7.44 1.22 -0.47
CA ASN A 44 -6.33 2.08 -0.87
C ASN A 44 -5.79 2.87 0.33
N GLY A 45 -4.57 3.42 0.22
CA GLY A 45 -3.97 4.29 1.24
C GLY A 45 -3.19 3.58 2.34
N LYS A 46 -3.26 2.25 2.47
CA LYS A 46 -2.57 1.48 3.52
C LYS A 46 -1.07 1.80 3.62
N GLY A 47 -0.32 1.56 2.55
CA GLY A 47 1.13 1.78 2.51
C GLY A 47 1.52 3.25 2.71
N SER A 48 0.79 4.21 2.13
CA SER A 48 1.03 5.65 2.37
C SER A 48 0.80 6.03 3.84
N THR A 49 -0.28 5.50 4.46
CA THR A 49 -0.54 5.70 5.89
C THR A 49 0.56 5.07 6.74
N ALA A 50 0.99 3.84 6.42
CA ALA A 50 2.10 3.18 7.12
C ALA A 50 3.40 3.99 7.03
N ALA A 51 3.76 4.48 5.84
CA ALA A 51 4.96 5.30 5.64
C ALA A 51 4.94 6.61 6.45
N MET A 52 3.78 7.29 6.48
CA MET A 52 3.63 8.52 7.28
C MET A 52 3.72 8.23 8.77
N VAL A 53 3.04 7.18 9.29
CA VAL A 53 3.15 6.79 10.70
C VAL A 53 4.60 6.42 11.06
N THR A 54 5.31 5.71 10.18
CA THR A 54 6.74 5.40 10.33
C THR A 54 7.56 6.67 10.47
N ALA A 55 7.34 7.63 9.58
CA ALA A 55 8.06 8.91 9.61
C ALA A 55 7.77 9.72 10.89
N PHE A 56 6.52 9.74 11.37
CA PHE A 56 6.13 10.38 12.62
C PHE A 56 6.81 9.74 13.82
N ALA A 57 6.77 8.42 13.92
CA ALA A 57 7.35 7.68 15.01
C ALA A 57 8.87 7.87 15.07
N LYS A 58 9.55 7.77 13.92
CA LYS A 58 11.00 8.06 13.81
C LYS A 58 11.35 9.49 14.24
N ALA A 59 10.54 10.50 13.83
CA ALA A 59 10.75 11.88 14.23
C ALA A 59 10.60 12.09 15.76
N HIS A 60 9.82 11.22 16.42
CA HIS A 60 9.69 11.18 17.89
C HIS A 60 10.75 10.33 18.59
N GLY A 61 11.75 9.82 17.86
CA GLY A 61 12.86 9.05 18.43
C GLY A 61 12.50 7.60 18.77
N LEU A 62 11.42 7.05 18.20
CA LEU A 62 11.03 5.67 18.41
C LEU A 62 11.76 4.74 17.44
N ARG A 63 12.06 3.51 17.88
CA ARG A 63 12.49 2.43 17.01
C ARG A 63 11.26 1.79 16.36
N VAL A 64 11.23 1.77 15.04
CA VAL A 64 10.01 1.44 14.28
C VAL A 64 10.24 0.25 13.36
N GLY A 65 9.41 -0.78 13.51
CA GLY A 65 9.28 -1.84 12.53
C GLY A 65 8.09 -1.56 11.61
N THR A 66 8.26 -1.66 10.28
CA THR A 66 7.17 -1.48 9.32
C THR A 66 7.09 -2.67 8.38
N PHE A 67 5.90 -3.26 8.27
CA PHE A 67 5.59 -4.35 7.34
C PHE A 67 4.59 -3.87 6.30
N THR A 68 4.94 -4.03 5.02
CA THR A 68 4.13 -3.55 3.89
C THR A 68 4.09 -4.54 2.74
N SER A 69 3.07 -4.42 1.88
CA SER A 69 2.93 -5.27 0.68
C SER A 69 2.15 -4.56 -0.45
N PRO A 70 2.47 -4.87 -1.72
CA PRO A 70 3.65 -5.59 -2.20
C PRO A 70 4.93 -4.73 -2.11
N HIS A 71 6.07 -5.27 -2.52
CA HIS A 71 7.32 -4.52 -2.74
C HIS A 71 7.40 -4.01 -4.18
N MET A 72 8.26 -3.03 -4.42
CA MET A 72 8.51 -2.43 -5.74
C MET A 72 9.80 -3.00 -6.37
N ASP A 73 10.95 -2.84 -5.73
CA ASP A 73 12.25 -3.26 -6.27
C ASP A 73 12.77 -4.54 -5.59
N SER A 74 12.63 -4.64 -4.27
CA SER A 74 13.21 -5.72 -3.48
C SER A 74 12.24 -6.27 -2.45
N ILE A 75 12.23 -7.60 -2.28
CA ILE A 75 11.44 -8.28 -1.24
C ILE A 75 11.74 -7.74 0.17
N ARG A 76 12.95 -7.23 0.40
CA ARG A 76 13.37 -6.66 1.69
C ARG A 76 12.59 -5.40 2.09
N GLU A 77 11.99 -4.69 1.11
CA GLU A 77 11.11 -3.55 1.35
C GLU A 77 9.87 -3.92 2.18
N ARG A 78 9.50 -5.21 2.21
CA ARG A 78 8.34 -5.67 2.99
C ARG A 78 8.55 -5.61 4.49
N ILE A 79 9.80 -5.69 4.94
CA ILE A 79 10.19 -5.59 6.36
C ILE A 79 11.20 -4.45 6.46
N GLN A 80 10.82 -3.38 7.14
CA GLN A 80 11.64 -2.18 7.28
C GLN A 80 11.92 -1.89 8.76
N LEU A 81 13.07 -1.35 9.04
CA LEU A 81 13.42 -0.76 10.33
C LEU A 81 13.68 0.73 10.12
N ASP A 82 12.99 1.57 10.89
CA ASP A 82 13.08 3.03 10.82
C ASP A 82 12.86 3.60 9.39
N GLY A 83 11.97 2.93 8.61
CA GLY A 83 11.65 3.30 7.23
C GLY A 83 12.71 2.92 6.19
N VAL A 84 13.68 2.07 6.56
CA VAL A 84 14.71 1.53 5.67
C VAL A 84 14.48 0.03 5.48
N PRO A 85 14.49 -0.48 4.24
CA PRO A 85 14.41 -1.92 3.98
C PRO A 85 15.46 -2.70 4.78
N LEU A 86 15.05 -3.84 5.33
CA LEU A 86 15.93 -4.68 6.14
C LEU A 86 17.19 -5.05 5.34
N GLU A 87 18.34 -4.99 5.99
CA GLU A 87 19.61 -5.39 5.41
C GLU A 87 19.58 -6.87 4.98
N GLU A 88 20.44 -7.23 4.03
CA GLU A 88 20.40 -8.55 3.39
C GLU A 88 20.65 -9.69 4.40
N GLU A 89 21.65 -9.55 5.24
CA GLU A 89 22.03 -10.59 6.19
C GLU A 89 20.94 -10.84 7.24
N PRO A 90 20.41 -9.83 7.98
CA PRO A 90 19.28 -10.03 8.91
C PRO A 90 18.04 -10.61 8.25
N PHE A 91 17.74 -10.21 6.99
CA PHE A 91 16.62 -10.74 6.24
C PHE A 91 16.73 -12.25 6.02
N TRP A 92 17.90 -12.73 5.57
CA TRP A 92 18.12 -14.16 5.32
C TRP A 92 18.29 -14.97 6.61
N GLN A 93 18.76 -14.33 7.71
CA GLN A 93 18.79 -14.95 9.04
C GLN A 93 17.36 -15.22 9.54
N ALA A 94 16.46 -14.22 9.45
CA ALA A 94 15.05 -14.41 9.81
C ALA A 94 14.37 -15.49 8.94
N ALA A 95 14.64 -15.51 7.63
CA ALA A 95 14.17 -16.57 6.73
C ALA A 95 14.65 -17.95 7.16
N SER A 96 15.90 -18.08 7.63
CA SER A 96 16.46 -19.33 8.10
C SER A 96 15.77 -19.85 9.37
N VAL A 97 15.45 -18.95 10.31
CA VAL A 97 14.68 -19.27 11.52
C VAL A 97 13.29 -19.81 11.17
N VAL A 98 12.57 -19.13 10.25
CA VAL A 98 11.23 -19.57 9.83
C VAL A 98 11.27 -20.90 9.09
N ARG A 99 12.30 -21.13 8.27
CA ARG A 99 12.50 -22.42 7.57
C ARG A 99 12.75 -23.57 8.53
N GLU A 100 13.47 -23.35 9.61
CA GLU A 100 13.68 -24.36 10.64
C GLU A 100 12.35 -24.74 11.32
N VAL A 101 11.48 -23.74 11.62
CA VAL A 101 10.15 -23.99 12.12
C VAL A 101 9.29 -24.75 11.12
N GLU A 102 9.32 -24.38 9.83
CA GLU A 102 8.63 -25.15 8.79
C GLU A 102 9.06 -26.61 8.79
N SER A 103 10.36 -26.90 8.87
CA SER A 103 10.87 -28.26 8.87
C SER A 103 10.34 -29.10 10.05
N ARG A 104 10.14 -28.47 11.20
CA ARG A 104 9.57 -29.12 12.40
C ARG A 104 8.05 -29.37 12.29
N LEU A 105 7.35 -28.46 11.62
CA LEU A 105 5.88 -28.48 11.49
C LEU A 105 5.40 -29.14 10.19
N PHE A 106 6.33 -29.57 9.31
CA PHE A 106 6.01 -30.00 7.95
C PHE A 106 5.05 -31.20 7.89
N GLU A 107 5.23 -32.19 8.76
CA GLU A 107 4.40 -33.40 8.78
C GLU A 107 2.92 -33.10 9.09
N GLU A 108 2.68 -32.09 9.93
CA GLU A 108 1.33 -31.72 10.35
C GLU A 108 0.70 -30.68 9.40
N TRP A 109 1.49 -29.65 9.01
CA TRP A 109 0.97 -28.47 8.32
C TRP A 109 1.36 -28.40 6.84
N GLY A 110 2.37 -29.16 6.41
CA GLY A 110 2.97 -29.06 5.09
C GLY A 110 3.76 -27.75 4.90
N ALA A 111 4.20 -27.50 3.68
CA ALA A 111 4.96 -26.31 3.35
C ALA A 111 4.17 -25.01 3.61
N PHE A 112 4.89 -23.97 4.09
CA PHE A 112 4.31 -22.65 4.31
C PHE A 112 4.22 -21.87 2.99
N ASN A 113 3.17 -21.07 2.82
CA ASN A 113 3.07 -20.18 1.68
C ASN A 113 3.93 -18.92 1.89
N TYR A 114 4.19 -18.24 0.78
CA TYR A 114 5.04 -17.05 0.75
C TYR A 114 4.66 -15.96 1.77
N PHE A 115 3.35 -15.71 1.95
CA PHE A 115 2.91 -14.66 2.85
C PHE A 115 2.93 -15.10 4.33
N GLU A 116 2.71 -16.39 4.62
CA GLU A 116 2.94 -16.96 5.96
C GLU A 116 4.41 -16.80 6.37
N ILE A 117 5.35 -17.13 5.47
CA ILE A 117 6.79 -16.98 5.72
C ILE A 117 7.15 -15.52 6.01
N LEU A 118 6.76 -14.59 5.15
CA LEU A 118 7.11 -13.19 5.33
C LEU A 118 6.50 -12.57 6.59
N THR A 119 5.27 -12.97 6.93
CA THR A 119 4.61 -12.52 8.17
C THR A 119 5.33 -13.05 9.40
N ALA A 120 5.74 -14.32 9.39
CA ALA A 120 6.54 -14.90 10.48
C ALA A 120 7.91 -14.21 10.62
N MET A 121 8.61 -13.98 9.49
CA MET A 121 9.89 -13.25 9.48
C MET A 121 9.75 -11.86 10.08
N MET A 122 8.69 -11.13 9.73
CA MET A 122 8.42 -9.79 10.27
C MET A 122 8.30 -9.83 11.81
N PHE A 123 7.53 -10.76 12.37
CA PHE A 123 7.38 -10.87 13.82
C PHE A 123 8.69 -11.21 14.51
N VAL A 124 9.49 -12.14 13.94
CA VAL A 124 10.83 -12.49 14.45
C VAL A 124 11.75 -11.26 14.46
N VAL A 125 11.82 -10.54 13.35
CA VAL A 125 12.68 -9.34 13.22
C VAL A 125 12.26 -8.26 14.22
N PHE A 126 10.97 -7.95 14.31
CA PHE A 126 10.49 -6.86 15.17
C PHE A 126 10.70 -7.16 16.66
N GLN A 127 10.57 -8.42 17.07
CA GLN A 127 10.89 -8.84 18.42
C GLN A 127 12.41 -8.75 18.70
N GLN A 128 13.24 -9.30 17.80
CA GLN A 128 14.71 -9.28 17.94
C GLN A 128 15.28 -7.86 18.01
N GLU A 129 14.71 -6.95 17.21
CA GLU A 129 15.10 -5.54 17.15
C GLU A 129 14.45 -4.68 18.25
N ALA A 130 13.63 -5.29 19.10
CA ALA A 130 12.94 -4.65 20.22
C ALA A 130 12.26 -3.32 19.81
N VAL A 131 11.50 -3.35 18.70
CA VAL A 131 10.86 -2.13 18.18
C VAL A 131 9.86 -1.55 19.18
N ASP A 132 9.86 -0.22 19.36
CA ASP A 132 8.88 0.49 20.19
C ASP A 132 7.48 0.44 19.58
N LEU A 133 7.42 0.53 18.25
CA LEU A 133 6.17 0.52 17.46
C LEU A 133 6.34 -0.41 16.26
N ALA A 134 5.42 -1.37 16.13
CA ALA A 134 5.25 -2.16 14.92
C ALA A 134 4.07 -1.63 14.09
N ILE A 135 4.31 -1.28 12.83
CA ILE A 135 3.29 -0.83 11.88
C ILE A 135 3.09 -1.95 10.87
N ILE A 136 1.90 -2.54 10.86
CA ILE A 136 1.63 -3.77 10.12
C ILE A 136 0.52 -3.51 9.10
N GLU A 137 0.85 -3.56 7.82
CA GLU A 137 -0.10 -3.48 6.72
C GLU A 137 -0.70 -4.86 6.45
N VAL A 138 -2.03 -4.94 6.37
CA VAL A 138 -2.77 -6.12 5.92
C VAL A 138 -2.46 -6.41 4.45
N GLY A 139 -2.21 -7.67 4.13
CA GLY A 139 -2.00 -8.08 2.75
C GLY A 139 -3.28 -7.96 1.91
N ILE A 140 -4.32 -8.73 2.26
CA ILE A 140 -5.63 -8.73 1.58
C ILE A 140 -6.73 -8.95 2.61
N GLY A 141 -7.79 -8.12 2.54
CA GLY A 141 -8.95 -8.24 3.42
C GLY A 141 -8.67 -7.73 4.83
N GLY A 142 -8.58 -8.60 5.78
CA GLY A 142 -8.31 -8.31 7.19
C GLY A 142 -8.61 -9.51 8.09
N LEU A 143 -9.86 -9.96 8.15
CA LEU A 143 -10.33 -11.02 9.05
C LEU A 143 -9.47 -12.30 9.00
N LEU A 144 -9.15 -12.77 7.80
CA LEU A 144 -8.38 -14.00 7.56
C LEU A 144 -6.98 -13.72 7.00
N ASP A 145 -6.48 -12.47 7.14
CA ASP A 145 -5.12 -12.15 6.73
C ASP A 145 -4.10 -12.68 7.75
N ASN A 146 -2.98 -13.21 7.26
CA ASN A 146 -1.95 -13.80 8.13
C ASN A 146 -1.40 -12.82 9.17
N THR A 147 -1.52 -11.51 8.92
CA THR A 147 -1.11 -10.48 9.89
C THR A 147 -2.10 -10.32 11.05
N ASN A 148 -3.31 -10.89 10.95
CA ASN A 148 -4.39 -10.70 11.95
C ASN A 148 -4.31 -11.62 13.17
N VAL A 149 -3.12 -12.07 13.54
CA VAL A 149 -2.83 -12.98 14.66
C VAL A 149 -2.43 -12.27 15.96
N GLY A 150 -2.03 -11.00 15.88
CA GLY A 150 -1.63 -10.20 17.04
C GLY A 150 -2.79 -9.41 17.69
N HIS A 151 -2.45 -8.70 18.78
CA HIS A 151 -3.35 -7.77 19.49
C HIS A 151 -2.82 -6.34 19.35
N PRO A 152 -3.11 -5.63 18.23
CA PRO A 152 -2.66 -4.25 18.03
C PRO A 152 -3.31 -3.30 19.05
N LEU A 153 -2.60 -2.25 19.44
CA LEU A 153 -3.17 -1.18 20.25
C LEU A 153 -4.16 -0.32 19.47
N VAL A 154 -3.92 -0.19 18.15
CA VAL A 154 -4.74 0.60 17.24
C VAL A 154 -4.98 -0.19 15.96
N SER A 155 -6.24 -0.29 15.53
CA SER A 155 -6.61 -0.73 14.19
C SER A 155 -6.99 0.48 13.33
N VAL A 156 -6.55 0.45 12.07
CA VAL A 156 -6.83 1.51 11.09
C VAL A 156 -7.54 0.93 9.88
N ILE A 157 -8.64 1.55 9.46
CA ILE A 157 -9.31 1.26 8.20
C ILE A 157 -9.23 2.51 7.35
N THR A 158 -8.37 2.50 6.32
CA THR A 158 -8.07 3.71 5.54
C THR A 158 -9.20 4.12 4.62
N THR A 159 -9.61 3.24 3.71
CA THR A 159 -10.73 3.43 2.78
C THR A 159 -11.39 2.10 2.46
N ILE A 160 -12.64 2.15 2.02
CA ILE A 160 -13.37 1.00 1.50
C ILE A 160 -13.72 1.24 0.04
N GLY A 161 -13.59 0.21 -0.79
CA GLY A 161 -13.96 0.22 -2.20
C GLY A 161 -13.95 -1.19 -2.77
N LEU A 162 -14.55 -1.39 -3.94
CA LEU A 162 -14.60 -2.67 -4.62
C LEU A 162 -13.19 -3.04 -5.10
N ASP A 163 -12.65 -4.12 -4.55
CA ASP A 163 -11.35 -4.69 -4.87
C ASP A 163 -11.31 -6.14 -4.38
N HIS A 164 -10.58 -7.02 -5.08
CA HIS A 164 -10.49 -8.44 -4.72
C HIS A 164 -11.85 -9.12 -4.50
N GLN A 165 -12.85 -8.79 -5.33
CA GLN A 165 -14.24 -9.22 -5.16
C GLN A 165 -14.41 -10.76 -5.15
N ASP A 166 -13.52 -11.47 -5.84
CA ASP A 166 -13.42 -12.92 -5.85
C ASP A 166 -13.04 -13.54 -4.50
N LEU A 167 -12.44 -12.75 -3.60
CA LEU A 167 -11.96 -13.21 -2.28
C LEU A 167 -12.72 -12.56 -1.11
N LEU A 168 -13.15 -11.32 -1.26
CA LEU A 168 -13.65 -10.51 -0.14
C LEU A 168 -15.16 -10.30 -0.16
N GLY A 169 -15.82 -10.66 -1.29
CA GLY A 169 -17.23 -10.42 -1.51
C GLY A 169 -17.50 -9.36 -2.58
N SER A 170 -18.75 -9.29 -3.03
CA SER A 170 -19.19 -8.50 -4.18
C SER A 170 -19.80 -7.14 -3.79
N THR A 171 -20.02 -6.91 -2.49
CA THR A 171 -20.59 -5.66 -1.95
C THR A 171 -19.59 -4.91 -1.06
N LEU A 172 -19.84 -3.62 -0.86
CA LEU A 172 -19.01 -2.81 0.04
C LEU A 172 -19.12 -3.28 1.48
N GLU A 173 -20.30 -3.74 1.89
CA GLU A 173 -20.56 -4.25 3.24
C GLU A 173 -19.77 -5.53 3.51
N GLU A 174 -19.74 -6.49 2.56
CA GLU A 174 -18.95 -7.72 2.67
C GLU A 174 -17.46 -7.40 2.78
N ILE A 175 -16.94 -6.55 1.90
CA ILE A 175 -15.54 -6.09 1.92
C ILE A 175 -15.23 -5.37 3.24
N THR A 176 -16.17 -4.54 3.73
CA THR A 176 -16.02 -3.83 5.01
C THR A 176 -15.93 -4.81 6.18
N ALA A 177 -16.80 -5.83 6.23
CA ALA A 177 -16.78 -6.85 7.28
C ALA A 177 -15.43 -7.60 7.30
N GLN A 178 -14.87 -7.94 6.13
CA GLN A 178 -13.55 -8.55 6.04
C GLN A 178 -12.45 -7.64 6.60
N LYS A 179 -12.49 -6.33 6.29
CA LYS A 179 -11.49 -5.38 6.78
C LYS A 179 -11.68 -5.04 8.25
N ALA A 180 -12.92 -4.90 8.73
CA ALA A 180 -13.24 -4.70 10.14
C ALA A 180 -12.85 -5.90 11.03
N GLY A 181 -12.59 -7.06 10.44
CA GLY A 181 -12.09 -8.25 11.14
C GLY A 181 -10.74 -8.08 11.85
N ILE A 182 -10.01 -6.98 11.58
CA ILE A 182 -8.79 -6.64 12.33
C ILE A 182 -9.07 -5.99 13.70
N ILE A 183 -10.31 -5.60 13.97
CA ILE A 183 -10.71 -4.95 15.21
C ILE A 183 -10.68 -5.97 16.35
N LYS A 184 -9.94 -5.68 17.42
CA LYS A 184 -9.80 -6.53 18.60
C LYS A 184 -10.49 -5.91 19.82
N SER A 185 -10.62 -6.67 20.91
CA SER A 185 -11.34 -6.22 22.09
C SER A 185 -10.69 -5.01 22.76
N GLY A 186 -11.49 -3.99 23.07
CA GLY A 186 -11.11 -2.84 23.89
C GLY A 186 -10.13 -1.83 23.23
N GLN A 187 -9.80 -1.99 21.95
CA GLN A 187 -8.79 -1.15 21.28
C GLN A 187 -9.37 0.15 20.71
N GLN A 188 -8.46 1.03 20.26
CA GLN A 188 -8.80 2.19 19.46
C GLN A 188 -8.90 1.81 17.97
N VAL A 189 -9.94 2.27 17.30
CA VAL A 189 -10.16 2.07 15.86
C VAL A 189 -10.19 3.42 15.18
N VAL A 190 -9.30 3.64 14.21
CA VAL A 190 -9.27 4.87 13.39
C VAL A 190 -9.80 4.55 12.02
N VAL A 191 -10.84 5.26 11.61
CA VAL A 191 -11.52 5.04 10.33
C VAL A 191 -11.38 6.27 9.45
N GLY A 192 -10.84 6.08 8.24
CA GLY A 192 -10.74 7.12 7.24
C GLY A 192 -12.06 7.42 6.53
N PRO A 193 -12.03 8.14 5.41
CA PRO A 193 -13.25 8.47 4.67
C PRO A 193 -13.88 7.20 4.06
N VAL A 194 -15.05 6.84 4.56
CA VAL A 194 -15.88 5.71 4.11
C VAL A 194 -17.34 6.15 4.00
N THR A 195 -18.17 5.39 3.28
CA THR A 195 -19.62 5.68 3.20
C THR A 195 -20.33 5.36 4.54
N SER A 196 -21.54 5.89 4.72
CA SER A 196 -22.36 5.63 5.93
C SER A 196 -22.61 4.14 6.14
N GLU A 197 -22.93 3.40 5.07
CA GLU A 197 -23.20 1.97 5.13
C GLU A 197 -21.97 1.18 5.60
N CYS A 198 -20.79 1.52 5.11
CA CYS A 198 -19.52 0.94 5.57
C CYS A 198 -19.23 1.29 7.03
N MET A 199 -19.51 2.54 7.44
CA MET A 199 -19.33 2.98 8.82
C MET A 199 -20.22 2.20 9.79
N ASP A 200 -21.47 1.92 9.40
CA ASP A 200 -22.41 1.13 10.22
C ASP A 200 -21.89 -0.29 10.46
N VAL A 201 -21.35 -0.94 9.45
CA VAL A 201 -20.69 -2.26 9.59
C VAL A 201 -19.51 -2.18 10.56
N ILE A 202 -18.63 -1.19 10.40
CA ILE A 202 -17.44 -1.00 11.27
C ILE A 202 -17.87 -0.77 12.72
N ARG A 203 -18.88 0.09 12.95
CA ARG A 203 -19.41 0.36 14.28
C ARG A 203 -20.06 -0.86 14.92
N GLY A 204 -20.78 -1.68 14.14
CA GLY A 204 -21.32 -2.95 14.59
C GLY A 204 -20.22 -3.85 15.16
N VAL A 205 -19.17 -4.11 14.38
CA VAL A 205 -18.01 -4.93 14.80
C VAL A 205 -17.30 -4.30 16.01
N ALA A 206 -17.08 -3.00 16.01
CA ALA A 206 -16.42 -2.30 17.12
C ALA A 206 -17.22 -2.40 18.41
N SER A 207 -18.56 -2.25 18.34
CA SER A 207 -19.46 -2.39 19.50
C SER A 207 -19.40 -3.79 20.10
N GLU A 208 -19.43 -4.85 19.27
CA GLU A 208 -19.31 -6.24 19.71
C GLU A 208 -17.98 -6.52 20.43
N LYS A 209 -16.92 -5.81 20.04
CA LYS A 209 -15.57 -5.92 20.62
C LYS A 209 -15.31 -4.93 21.76
N GLY A 210 -16.27 -4.05 22.10
CA GLY A 210 -16.05 -2.97 23.08
C GLY A 210 -14.93 -2.01 22.66
N ALA A 211 -14.68 -1.86 21.35
CA ALA A 211 -13.65 -1.01 20.80
C ALA A 211 -14.16 0.43 20.58
N THR A 212 -13.27 1.41 20.67
CA THR A 212 -13.62 2.84 20.52
C THR A 212 -13.31 3.31 19.11
N VAL A 213 -14.31 3.74 18.35
CA VAL A 213 -14.14 4.26 16.99
C VAL A 213 -13.82 5.75 17.03
N ARG A 214 -12.87 6.17 16.19
CA ARG A 214 -12.55 7.55 15.83
C ARG A 214 -12.67 7.69 14.32
N ALA A 215 -13.68 8.42 13.87
CA ALA A 215 -14.07 8.50 12.47
C ALA A 215 -13.65 9.83 11.84
N PHE A 216 -13.14 9.76 10.60
CA PHE A 216 -12.89 10.92 9.75
C PHE A 216 -14.20 11.65 9.47
N GLY A 217 -14.21 12.97 9.61
CA GLY A 217 -15.40 13.83 9.44
C GLY A 217 -16.29 13.91 10.68
N GLU A 218 -15.96 13.21 11.78
CA GLU A 218 -16.70 13.28 13.04
C GLU A 218 -15.77 13.63 14.23
N ASP A 219 -14.69 12.88 14.43
CA ASP A 219 -13.73 13.06 15.54
C ASP A 219 -12.48 13.82 15.09
N PHE A 220 -12.13 13.74 13.83
CA PHE A 220 -11.00 14.44 13.21
C PHE A 220 -11.29 14.75 11.74
N PHE A 221 -10.68 15.81 11.22
CA PHE A 221 -11.07 16.44 9.97
C PHE A 221 -9.85 16.82 9.13
N LEU A 222 -10.08 16.91 7.82
CA LEU A 222 -9.23 17.65 6.88
C LEU A 222 -9.95 18.95 6.52
N ILE A 223 -9.47 20.09 7.06
CA ILE A 223 -10.07 21.42 6.83
C ILE A 223 -8.96 22.35 6.31
N GLU A 224 -9.19 23.01 5.17
CA GLU A 224 -8.25 23.98 4.57
C GLU A 224 -6.80 23.48 4.50
N ASP A 225 -6.61 22.25 4.02
CA ASP A 225 -5.30 21.59 3.97
C ASP A 225 -4.63 21.42 5.35
N SER A 226 -5.40 21.21 6.39
CA SER A 226 -4.91 20.95 7.74
C SER A 226 -5.66 19.79 8.38
N TYR A 227 -4.93 18.92 9.07
CA TYR A 227 -5.52 18.02 10.07
C TYR A 227 -6.06 18.86 11.23
N GLN A 228 -7.25 18.55 11.69
CA GLN A 228 -7.83 19.14 12.88
C GLN A 228 -8.57 18.11 13.71
N ASP A 229 -8.41 18.17 15.03
CA ASP A 229 -9.28 17.54 16.01
C ASP A 229 -9.47 18.49 17.22
N THR A 230 -10.08 18.00 18.29
CA THR A 230 -10.42 18.81 19.46
C THR A 230 -9.24 19.50 20.15
N SER A 231 -8.00 19.07 19.92
CA SER A 231 -6.80 19.50 20.66
C SER A 231 -5.59 19.81 19.80
N LEU A 232 -5.63 19.49 18.50
CA LEU A 232 -4.46 19.60 17.63
C LEU A 232 -4.85 20.04 16.21
N THR A 233 -4.08 20.98 15.66
CA THR A 233 -4.12 21.37 14.25
C THR A 233 -2.73 21.23 13.65
N ILE A 234 -2.63 20.54 12.48
CA ILE A 234 -1.37 20.34 11.76
C ILE A 234 -1.55 20.69 10.29
N PRO A 235 -0.81 21.68 9.75
CA PRO A 235 -0.89 22.04 8.34
C PRO A 235 -0.29 20.95 7.44
N LEU A 236 -1.00 20.59 6.35
CA LEU A 236 -0.60 19.59 5.36
C LEU A 236 -0.13 20.21 4.05
N LYS A 237 -0.06 21.55 3.94
CA LYS A 237 0.35 22.25 2.70
C LYS A 237 1.73 21.86 2.18
N ARG A 238 2.62 21.37 3.07
CA ARG A 238 3.99 20.96 2.74
C ARG A 238 4.19 19.46 2.75
N LEU A 239 3.10 18.69 2.60
CA LEU A 239 3.18 17.24 2.44
C LEU A 239 3.98 16.91 1.17
N SER A 240 5.03 16.12 1.31
CA SER A 240 5.90 15.69 0.19
C SER A 240 5.23 14.70 -0.76
N LEU A 241 4.30 13.88 -0.24
CA LEU A 241 3.53 12.96 -1.08
C LEU A 241 2.51 13.72 -1.92
N GLN A 242 2.57 13.52 -3.24
CA GLN A 242 1.71 14.20 -4.20
C GLN A 242 0.29 13.60 -4.23
N GLY A 243 -0.69 14.41 -4.67
CA GLY A 243 -2.09 14.01 -4.83
C GLY A 243 -2.99 14.41 -3.65
N ALA A 244 -4.20 14.88 -3.96
CA ALA A 244 -5.16 15.39 -2.97
C ALA A 244 -5.50 14.32 -1.91
N PHE A 245 -5.65 13.06 -2.32
CA PHE A 245 -5.95 11.93 -1.44
C PHE A 245 -4.84 11.64 -0.40
N GLN A 246 -3.61 12.10 -0.63
CA GLN A 246 -2.55 11.93 0.35
C GLN A 246 -2.77 12.81 1.60
N LYS A 247 -3.51 13.91 1.48
CA LYS A 247 -3.91 14.72 2.65
C LYS A 247 -4.93 13.98 3.53
N GLU A 248 -5.84 13.19 2.91
CA GLU A 248 -6.74 12.30 3.64
C GLU A 248 -5.94 11.19 4.35
N ASN A 249 -5.01 10.53 3.63
CA ASN A 249 -4.13 9.52 4.23
C ASN A 249 -3.28 10.09 5.37
N ALA A 250 -2.76 11.33 5.23
CA ALA A 250 -2.01 12.01 6.28
C ALA A 250 -2.89 12.30 7.51
N THR A 251 -4.13 12.72 7.28
CA THR A 251 -5.11 12.97 8.34
C THR A 251 -5.40 11.69 9.14
N VAL A 252 -5.58 10.56 8.45
CA VAL A 252 -5.75 9.23 9.07
C VAL A 252 -4.48 8.80 9.81
N ALA A 253 -3.30 8.98 9.20
CA ALA A 253 -2.01 8.63 9.78
C ALA A 253 -1.72 9.40 11.08
N ILE A 254 -2.00 10.71 11.10
CA ILE A 254 -1.85 11.56 12.29
C ILE A 254 -2.76 11.05 13.41
N ARG A 255 -4.04 10.77 13.12
CA ARG A 255 -4.97 10.27 14.14
C ARG A 255 -4.57 8.89 14.66
N ALA A 256 -4.10 7.99 13.78
CA ALA A 256 -3.63 6.66 14.14
C ALA A 256 -2.39 6.72 15.06
N PHE A 257 -1.40 7.54 14.69
CA PHE A 257 -0.21 7.73 15.51
C PHE A 257 -0.56 8.34 16.87
N ARG A 258 -1.44 9.34 16.92
CA ARG A 258 -1.92 9.91 18.18
C ARG A 258 -2.62 8.86 19.06
N ALA A 259 -3.49 8.03 18.49
CA ALA A 259 -4.16 6.97 19.24
C ALA A 259 -3.16 6.01 19.88
N TRP A 260 -2.10 5.65 19.17
CA TRP A 260 -1.04 4.81 19.70
C TRP A 260 -0.21 5.51 20.79
N MET A 261 0.14 6.80 20.62
CA MET A 261 0.83 7.60 21.62
C MET A 261 0.00 7.73 22.91
N GLU A 262 -1.29 7.99 22.77
CA GLU A 262 -2.26 8.04 23.88
C GLU A 262 -2.32 6.68 24.61
N ALA A 263 -2.42 5.56 23.88
CA ALA A 263 -2.47 4.20 24.45
C ALA A 263 -1.17 3.81 25.18
N THR A 264 -0.04 4.41 24.80
CA THR A 264 1.28 4.16 25.43
C THR A 264 1.69 5.21 26.45
N GLY A 265 0.81 6.18 26.78
CA GLY A 265 1.06 7.25 27.75
C GLY A 265 2.09 8.27 27.26
N ARG A 266 2.27 8.41 25.96
CA ARG A 266 3.21 9.34 25.33
C ARG A 266 2.47 10.54 24.72
N SER A 267 3.13 11.66 24.51
CA SER A 267 2.59 12.87 23.90
C SER A 267 3.12 13.08 22.49
N VAL A 268 2.25 13.56 21.60
CA VAL A 268 2.61 13.95 20.23
C VAL A 268 3.10 15.39 20.21
N GLN A 269 4.13 15.64 19.43
CA GLN A 269 4.66 16.98 19.15
C GLN A 269 4.37 17.34 17.69
N ALA A 270 3.61 18.43 17.49
CA ALA A 270 3.14 18.85 16.18
C ALA A 270 4.29 19.13 15.20
N GLU A 271 5.34 19.80 15.68
CA GLU A 271 6.52 20.16 14.92
C GLU A 271 7.26 18.92 14.35
N PHE A 272 7.27 17.81 15.06
CA PHE A 272 7.89 16.57 14.58
C PHE A 272 7.04 15.92 13.48
N ILE A 273 5.72 15.97 13.60
CA ILE A 273 4.83 15.51 12.53
C ILE A 273 5.00 16.39 11.29
N GLU A 274 4.99 17.72 11.44
CA GLU A 274 5.18 18.63 10.31
C GLU A 274 6.53 18.43 9.60
N ALA A 275 7.60 18.21 10.37
CA ALA A 275 8.91 17.94 9.82
C ALA A 275 8.92 16.63 9.03
N ALA A 276 8.29 15.57 9.56
CA ALA A 276 8.19 14.28 8.90
C ALA A 276 7.35 14.34 7.60
N LEU A 277 6.24 15.09 7.61
CA LEU A 277 5.39 15.27 6.42
C LEU A 277 6.10 15.93 5.22
N ARG A 278 7.15 16.72 5.49
CA ARG A 278 7.93 17.39 4.42
C ARG A 278 8.91 16.48 3.70
N VAL A 279 9.24 15.34 4.28
CA VAL A 279 10.29 14.44 3.78
C VAL A 279 9.84 13.00 3.55
N VAL A 280 8.63 12.64 3.98
CA VAL A 280 8.12 11.29 3.79
C VAL A 280 8.02 10.96 2.31
N SER A 281 8.46 9.76 1.93
CA SER A 281 8.36 9.25 0.56
C SER A 281 7.72 7.86 0.56
N TRP A 282 6.99 7.56 -0.50
CA TRP A 282 6.42 6.25 -0.71
C TRP A 282 6.45 5.89 -2.20
N PRO A 283 7.34 4.97 -2.60
CA PRO A 283 7.53 4.64 -4.01
C PRO A 283 6.24 4.23 -4.73
N GLY A 284 6.10 4.66 -5.98
CA GLY A 284 4.97 4.32 -6.83
C GLY A 284 3.62 4.93 -6.42
N ARG A 285 3.63 6.00 -5.64
CA ARG A 285 2.41 6.77 -5.29
C ARG A 285 2.59 8.22 -5.70
N MET A 286 2.12 8.57 -6.90
CA MET A 286 2.34 9.88 -7.53
C MET A 286 3.83 10.25 -7.48
N GLU A 287 4.70 9.27 -7.74
CA GLU A 287 6.16 9.44 -7.70
C GLU A 287 6.62 10.14 -8.97
N VAL A 288 7.29 11.27 -8.80
CA VAL A 288 7.90 12.01 -9.89
C VAL A 288 9.25 11.39 -10.21
N LEU A 289 9.41 10.85 -11.42
CA LEU A 289 10.68 10.34 -11.92
C LEU A 289 11.53 11.44 -12.58
N GLN A 290 10.86 12.42 -13.21
CA GLN A 290 11.45 13.59 -13.83
C GLN A 290 10.47 14.76 -13.75
N ASP A 291 10.97 15.96 -13.45
CA ASP A 291 10.15 17.16 -13.32
C ASP A 291 9.83 17.84 -14.66
N THR A 292 10.76 17.81 -15.61
CA THR A 292 10.64 18.56 -16.86
C THR A 292 11.30 17.83 -18.03
N PRO A 293 10.55 17.38 -19.06
CA PRO A 293 9.10 17.21 -19.01
C PRO A 293 8.67 16.26 -17.88
N LEU A 294 7.48 16.43 -17.34
CA LEU A 294 7.03 15.63 -16.20
C LEU A 294 6.86 14.15 -16.59
N VAL A 295 7.54 13.27 -15.86
CA VAL A 295 7.29 11.81 -15.89
C VAL A 295 6.90 11.36 -14.50
N MET A 296 5.68 10.89 -14.36
CA MET A 296 5.10 10.48 -13.09
C MET A 296 4.60 9.03 -13.14
N ILE A 297 4.87 8.26 -12.09
CA ILE A 297 4.34 6.89 -11.92
C ILE A 297 3.35 6.83 -10.76
N ASP A 298 2.25 6.10 -10.95
CA ASP A 298 1.27 5.83 -9.89
C ASP A 298 0.73 4.41 -9.96
N GLY A 299 0.65 3.74 -8.82
CA GLY A 299 0.20 2.36 -8.68
C GLY A 299 -1.32 2.17 -8.63
N ALA A 300 -2.11 3.03 -9.26
CA ALA A 300 -3.55 2.82 -9.40
C ALA A 300 -3.82 1.53 -10.20
N HIS A 301 -4.55 0.58 -9.58
CA HIS A 301 -4.77 -0.76 -10.13
C HIS A 301 -6.18 -1.30 -9.84
N ASN A 302 -7.07 -0.44 -9.36
CA ASN A 302 -8.50 -0.70 -9.15
C ASN A 302 -9.30 0.58 -9.45
N LEU A 303 -10.61 0.46 -9.67
CA LEU A 303 -11.45 1.60 -10.05
C LEU A 303 -11.38 2.77 -9.07
N PRO A 304 -11.47 2.58 -7.74
CA PRO A 304 -11.35 3.69 -6.80
C PRO A 304 -10.03 4.44 -6.86
N ALA A 305 -8.91 3.75 -7.19
CA ALA A 305 -7.62 4.39 -7.37
C ALA A 305 -7.54 5.14 -8.71
N ILE A 306 -8.09 4.58 -9.78
CA ILE A 306 -8.20 5.24 -11.10
C ILE A 306 -9.03 6.53 -10.99
N GLU A 307 -10.14 6.55 -10.26
CA GLU A 307 -10.90 7.79 -10.04
C GLU A 307 -10.06 8.89 -9.39
N ARG A 308 -9.24 8.53 -8.41
CA ARG A 308 -8.33 9.48 -7.76
C ARG A 308 -7.23 9.97 -8.71
N LEU A 309 -6.69 9.09 -9.56
CA LEU A 309 -5.73 9.47 -10.60
C LEU A 309 -6.36 10.46 -11.59
N ILE A 310 -7.56 10.17 -12.10
CA ILE A 310 -8.32 11.04 -12.99
C ILE A 310 -8.50 12.43 -12.37
N GLN A 311 -8.92 12.51 -11.12
CA GLN A 311 -9.09 13.80 -10.43
C GLN A 311 -7.78 14.60 -10.37
N ASN A 312 -6.65 13.95 -10.13
CA ASN A 312 -5.34 14.61 -10.11
C ASN A 312 -4.93 15.08 -11.50
N MET A 313 -5.13 14.28 -12.55
CA MET A 313 -4.84 14.67 -13.93
C MET A 313 -5.72 15.85 -14.36
N MET A 314 -7.03 15.81 -14.10
CA MET A 314 -7.96 16.91 -14.41
C MET A 314 -7.63 18.22 -13.68
N GLY A 315 -7.03 18.16 -12.51
CA GLY A 315 -6.57 19.32 -11.74
C GLY A 315 -5.39 20.07 -12.37
N ARG A 316 -4.71 19.48 -13.38
CA ARG A 316 -3.54 20.07 -14.05
C ARG A 316 -3.94 20.71 -15.40
N ILE A 317 -4.68 21.79 -15.29
CA ILE A 317 -5.26 22.50 -16.45
C ILE A 317 -4.15 23.06 -17.35
N GLY A 318 -4.33 22.93 -18.68
CA GLY A 318 -3.45 23.51 -19.71
C GLY A 318 -2.22 22.67 -20.05
N LYS A 319 -2.04 21.51 -19.42
CA LYS A 319 -0.94 20.59 -19.74
C LYS A 319 -1.34 19.59 -20.83
N LYS A 320 -0.37 19.21 -21.68
CA LYS A 320 -0.53 18.16 -22.71
C LYS A 320 -0.26 16.80 -22.06
N GLN A 321 -1.31 16.13 -21.66
CA GLN A 321 -1.19 14.87 -20.93
C GLN A 321 -1.19 13.66 -21.84
N THR A 322 -0.28 12.74 -21.57
CA THR A 322 -0.22 11.39 -22.15
C THR A 322 -0.26 10.38 -21.02
N LEU A 323 -1.09 9.35 -21.15
CA LEU A 323 -1.21 8.26 -20.18
C LEU A 323 -0.64 6.98 -20.76
N LEU A 324 0.41 6.44 -20.16
CA LEU A 324 0.93 5.10 -20.45
C LEU A 324 0.30 4.11 -19.47
N PHE A 325 -0.47 3.17 -20.00
CA PHE A 325 -1.25 2.22 -19.21
C PHE A 325 -0.86 0.77 -19.52
N SER A 326 -0.59 0.02 -18.46
CA SER A 326 -0.52 -1.44 -18.52
C SER A 326 -1.00 -2.08 -17.24
N ALA A 327 -1.70 -3.21 -17.36
CA ALA A 327 -2.29 -3.92 -16.24
C ALA A 327 -2.17 -5.44 -16.42
N LEU A 328 -2.45 -6.20 -15.35
CA LEU A 328 -2.64 -7.64 -15.48
C LEU A 328 -3.94 -7.92 -16.24
N THR A 329 -3.93 -8.97 -17.08
CA THR A 329 -5.12 -9.40 -17.85
C THR A 329 -6.18 -9.92 -16.87
N ARG A 330 -7.15 -9.06 -16.52
CA ARG A 330 -8.28 -9.33 -15.64
C ARG A 330 -9.50 -8.52 -16.09
N LYS A 331 -10.68 -8.90 -15.62
CA LYS A 331 -11.91 -8.16 -15.90
C LYS A 331 -11.81 -6.67 -15.47
N ASP A 332 -11.15 -6.41 -14.36
CA ASP A 332 -10.99 -5.06 -13.82
C ASP A 332 -10.13 -4.15 -14.71
N SER A 333 -9.17 -4.71 -15.46
CA SER A 333 -8.31 -3.92 -16.37
C SER A 333 -9.11 -3.27 -17.50
N GLN A 334 -10.11 -3.98 -18.05
CA GLN A 334 -10.99 -3.45 -19.07
C GLN A 334 -11.89 -2.32 -18.51
N GLN A 335 -12.41 -2.50 -17.30
CA GLN A 335 -13.22 -1.47 -16.64
C GLN A 335 -12.40 -0.22 -16.34
N MET A 336 -11.17 -0.36 -15.87
CA MET A 336 -10.26 0.76 -15.63
C MET A 336 -9.97 1.52 -16.94
N LEU A 337 -9.67 0.82 -18.03
CA LEU A 337 -9.39 1.43 -19.33
C LEU A 337 -10.61 2.16 -19.89
N ALA A 338 -11.79 1.53 -19.84
CA ALA A 338 -13.04 2.16 -20.26
C ALA A 338 -13.33 3.45 -19.47
N ARG A 339 -13.09 3.43 -18.16
CA ARG A 339 -13.29 4.59 -17.30
C ARG A 339 -12.30 5.72 -17.58
N LEU A 340 -11.04 5.39 -17.84
CA LEU A 340 -10.01 6.37 -18.25
C LEU A 340 -10.38 7.05 -19.58
N GLN A 341 -10.81 6.27 -20.56
CA GLN A 341 -11.24 6.78 -21.87
C GLN A 341 -12.44 7.71 -21.75
N GLU A 342 -13.44 7.33 -20.95
CA GLU A 342 -14.64 8.16 -20.72
C GLU A 342 -14.31 9.48 -20.02
N ALA A 343 -13.48 9.43 -18.97
CA ALA A 343 -13.20 10.61 -18.14
C ALA A 343 -12.15 11.56 -18.73
N LEU A 344 -11.27 11.07 -19.59
CA LEU A 344 -10.12 11.79 -20.15
C LEU A 344 -10.16 11.79 -21.68
N PRO A 345 -11.22 12.32 -22.33
CA PRO A 345 -11.42 12.22 -23.79
C PRO A 345 -10.32 12.93 -24.62
N ASP A 346 -9.63 13.90 -24.04
CA ASP A 346 -8.58 14.67 -24.71
C ASP A 346 -7.17 14.13 -24.46
N VAL A 347 -7.02 13.18 -23.52
CA VAL A 347 -5.73 12.57 -23.18
C VAL A 347 -5.39 11.45 -24.18
N ASN A 348 -4.14 11.40 -24.63
CA ASN A 348 -3.65 10.28 -25.42
C ASN A 348 -3.33 9.12 -24.48
N ILE A 349 -3.99 7.97 -24.67
CA ILE A 349 -3.75 6.75 -23.88
C ILE A 349 -2.90 5.80 -24.73
N ILE A 350 -1.73 5.47 -24.23
CA ILE A 350 -0.81 4.52 -24.87
C ILE A 350 -0.82 3.23 -24.03
N LEU A 351 -1.18 2.13 -24.67
CA LEU A 351 -1.21 0.81 -24.06
C LEU A 351 0.12 0.10 -24.33
N THR A 352 0.57 -0.71 -23.38
CA THR A 352 1.79 -1.50 -23.54
C THR A 352 1.71 -2.79 -22.74
N SER A 353 2.59 -3.75 -23.04
CA SER A 353 2.81 -4.94 -22.22
C SER A 353 4.01 -4.75 -21.30
N PHE A 354 4.11 -5.61 -20.28
CA PHE A 354 5.25 -5.71 -19.38
C PHE A 354 5.43 -7.16 -18.91
N HIS A 355 6.50 -7.47 -18.16
CA HIS A 355 6.82 -8.82 -17.72
C HIS A 355 6.50 -9.02 -16.22
N PRO A 356 5.26 -9.29 -15.85
CA PRO A 356 4.89 -9.41 -14.45
C PRO A 356 5.49 -10.67 -13.81
N SER A 357 5.87 -10.57 -12.55
CA SER A 357 6.30 -11.75 -11.77
C SER A 357 5.16 -12.75 -11.54
N ARG A 358 3.90 -12.31 -11.64
CA ARG A 358 2.69 -13.15 -11.50
C ARG A 358 1.61 -12.72 -12.48
N GLY A 359 0.95 -13.70 -13.10
CA GLY A 359 -0.11 -13.44 -14.08
C GLY A 359 0.44 -13.09 -15.45
N LEU A 360 -0.43 -12.56 -16.30
CA LEU A 360 -0.09 -12.07 -17.64
C LEU A 360 -0.45 -10.58 -17.72
N SER A 361 0.41 -9.78 -18.34
CA SER A 361 0.07 -8.41 -18.71
C SER A 361 -0.89 -8.39 -19.89
N ILE A 362 -1.61 -7.28 -20.06
CA ILE A 362 -2.39 -7.03 -21.27
C ILE A 362 -1.45 -7.09 -22.48
N ALA A 363 -1.86 -7.85 -23.50
CA ALA A 363 -1.21 -7.91 -24.80
C ALA A 363 -2.01 -7.09 -25.83
N ARG A 364 -1.42 -6.80 -26.99
CA ARG A 364 -2.08 -6.05 -28.06
C ARG A 364 -3.42 -6.68 -28.46
N SER A 365 -3.49 -8.02 -28.53
CA SER A 365 -4.71 -8.76 -28.84
C SER A 365 -5.84 -8.56 -27.81
N ASP A 366 -5.51 -8.29 -26.55
CA ASP A 366 -6.51 -8.08 -25.48
C ASP A 366 -7.18 -6.72 -25.58
N VAL A 367 -6.57 -5.78 -26.31
CA VAL A 367 -6.98 -4.37 -26.37
C VAL A 367 -7.30 -3.89 -27.79
N GLU A 368 -7.34 -4.78 -28.76
CA GLU A 368 -7.58 -4.47 -30.19
C GLU A 368 -8.84 -3.62 -30.41
N ALA A 369 -9.93 -3.93 -29.69
CA ALA A 369 -11.18 -3.18 -29.77
C ALA A 369 -11.09 -1.71 -29.30
N TYR A 370 -10.07 -1.36 -28.53
CA TYR A 370 -9.85 0.01 -28.09
C TYR A 370 -9.00 0.83 -29.08
N LEU A 371 -8.23 0.15 -29.95
CA LEU A 371 -7.32 0.79 -30.91
C LEU A 371 -8.06 1.49 -32.08
N ASP A 372 -9.38 1.28 -32.22
CA ASP A 372 -10.22 2.04 -33.16
C ASP A 372 -10.39 3.51 -32.76
N SER A 373 -10.11 3.84 -31.50
CA SER A 373 -10.13 5.23 -31.01
C SER A 373 -8.87 5.98 -31.46
N PRO A 374 -8.98 7.19 -32.04
CA PRO A 374 -7.83 7.98 -32.47
C PRO A 374 -6.96 8.46 -31.29
N LYS A 375 -7.45 8.31 -30.07
CA LYS A 375 -6.76 8.69 -28.82
C LYS A 375 -6.08 7.52 -28.12
N ILE A 376 -6.25 6.29 -28.62
CA ILE A 376 -5.64 5.09 -28.05
C ILE A 376 -4.68 4.48 -29.06
N SER A 377 -3.47 4.21 -28.61
CA SER A 377 -2.45 3.52 -29.40
C SER A 377 -1.78 2.43 -28.56
N TYR A 378 -1.01 1.56 -29.22
CA TYR A 378 -0.23 0.53 -28.55
C TYR A 378 1.26 0.68 -28.90
N GLU A 379 2.10 0.64 -27.90
CA GLU A 379 3.56 0.69 -28.02
C GLU A 379 4.15 -0.63 -27.49
N GLU A 380 5.04 -1.25 -28.25
CA GLU A 380 5.65 -2.53 -27.87
C GLU A 380 6.69 -2.40 -26.74
N SER A 381 7.41 -1.26 -26.72
CA SER A 381 8.42 -0.96 -25.69
C SER A 381 8.03 0.30 -24.92
N PHE A 382 7.73 0.13 -23.65
CA PHE A 382 7.49 1.26 -22.74
C PHE A 382 8.79 2.06 -22.50
N GLU A 383 9.92 1.38 -22.54
CA GLU A 383 11.25 1.99 -22.35
C GLU A 383 11.55 3.03 -23.42
N ASP A 384 11.34 2.65 -24.70
CA ASP A 384 11.57 3.56 -25.83
C ASP A 384 10.61 4.75 -25.81
N LEU A 385 9.35 4.52 -25.40
CA LEU A 385 8.37 5.57 -25.23
C LEU A 385 8.80 6.58 -24.15
N ILE A 386 9.13 6.07 -22.97
CA ILE A 386 9.51 6.93 -21.84
C ILE A 386 10.81 7.68 -22.16
N ASP A 387 11.79 7.05 -22.81
CA ASP A 387 13.03 7.72 -23.22
C ASP A 387 12.78 8.84 -24.24
N ARG A 388 11.96 8.58 -25.27
CA ARG A 388 11.57 9.61 -26.24
C ARG A 388 10.87 10.79 -25.56
N PHE A 389 9.97 10.49 -24.63
CA PHE A 389 9.24 11.52 -23.90
C PHE A 389 10.15 12.31 -22.97
N ALA A 390 10.97 11.64 -22.18
CA ALA A 390 11.88 12.26 -21.21
C ALA A 390 12.98 13.12 -21.88
N SER A 391 13.32 12.83 -23.15
CA SER A 391 14.28 13.60 -23.96
C SER A 391 13.61 14.75 -24.73
N SER A 392 12.30 14.94 -24.61
CA SER A 392 11.58 16.05 -25.27
C SER A 392 11.89 17.38 -24.60
N THR A 393 11.89 18.45 -25.39
CA THR A 393 12.04 19.83 -24.90
C THR A 393 10.69 20.52 -24.63
N ASP A 394 9.57 19.82 -24.72
CA ASP A 394 8.23 20.36 -24.47
C ASP A 394 7.90 20.31 -22.97
N ASP A 395 8.21 21.39 -22.27
CA ASP A 395 8.01 21.55 -20.81
C ASP A 395 6.52 21.55 -20.39
N GLU A 396 5.59 21.67 -21.35
CA GLU A 396 4.16 21.61 -21.11
C GLU A 396 3.59 20.18 -21.19
N SER A 397 4.41 19.22 -21.63
CA SER A 397 4.03 17.83 -21.76
C SER A 397 4.21 17.04 -20.44
N GLU A 398 3.27 16.16 -20.16
CA GLU A 398 3.24 15.30 -18.99
C GLU A 398 2.99 13.85 -19.40
N LEU A 399 3.82 12.93 -18.90
CA LEU A 399 3.63 11.48 -19.02
C LEU A 399 3.25 10.88 -17.68
N TRP A 400 2.07 10.25 -17.65
CA TRP A 400 1.54 9.53 -16.50
C TRP A 400 1.60 8.03 -16.77
N VAL A 401 2.21 7.27 -15.88
CA VAL A 401 2.39 5.82 -16.03
C VAL A 401 1.62 5.09 -14.92
N THR A 402 0.72 4.18 -15.30
CA THR A 402 -0.19 3.55 -14.32
C THR A 402 -0.79 2.21 -14.80
N GLY A 403 -1.66 1.61 -13.96
CA GLY A 403 -2.51 0.47 -14.25
C GLY A 403 -2.15 -0.80 -13.47
N SER A 404 -0.91 -0.92 -12.99
CA SER A 404 -0.49 -2.04 -12.14
C SER A 404 0.71 -1.66 -11.27
N LEU A 405 0.71 -2.10 -10.01
CA LEU A 405 1.89 -1.99 -9.16
C LEU A 405 3.11 -2.74 -9.73
N TYR A 406 2.89 -3.88 -10.39
CA TYR A 406 3.97 -4.64 -11.04
C TYR A 406 4.54 -3.89 -12.24
N PHE A 407 3.69 -3.24 -13.03
CA PHE A 407 4.12 -2.44 -14.18
C PHE A 407 4.96 -1.25 -13.74
N ILE A 408 4.46 -0.44 -12.81
CA ILE A 408 5.22 0.73 -12.36
C ILE A 408 6.50 0.35 -11.61
N ALA A 409 6.55 -0.83 -10.98
CA ALA A 409 7.78 -1.37 -10.39
C ALA A 409 8.83 -1.67 -11.47
N GLU A 410 8.44 -2.29 -12.59
CA GLU A 410 9.32 -2.56 -13.74
C GLU A 410 9.81 -1.25 -14.37
N VAL A 411 8.90 -0.29 -14.60
CA VAL A 411 9.26 1.06 -15.09
C VAL A 411 10.26 1.75 -14.15
N ARG A 412 9.99 1.73 -12.83
CA ARG A 412 10.85 2.35 -11.83
C ARG A 412 12.24 1.70 -11.76
N HIS A 413 12.28 0.38 -11.82
CA HIS A 413 13.52 -0.38 -11.84
C HIS A 413 14.36 -0.04 -13.09
N TRP A 414 13.72 -0.08 -14.26
CA TRP A 414 14.36 0.31 -15.51
C TRP A 414 14.85 1.76 -15.45
N TRP A 415 14.02 2.72 -14.98
CA TRP A 415 14.39 4.13 -14.88
C TRP A 415 15.64 4.36 -14.04
N LYS A 416 15.78 3.70 -12.91
CA LYS A 416 16.96 3.82 -12.04
C LYS A 416 18.23 3.24 -12.64
N ASN A 417 18.11 2.22 -13.48
CA ASN A 417 19.24 1.49 -14.05
C ASN A 417 19.58 1.93 -15.48
N ARG A 418 18.76 2.80 -16.09
CA ARG A 418 19.03 3.31 -17.43
C ARG A 418 20.31 4.14 -17.43
N LYS A 419 21.12 3.98 -18.48
CA LYS A 419 22.20 4.92 -18.74
C LYS A 419 21.59 6.16 -19.38
N PRO A 420 21.89 7.39 -18.89
CA PRO A 420 21.54 8.59 -19.64
C PRO A 420 22.10 8.45 -21.05
N LYS A 421 21.28 8.73 -22.07
CA LYS A 421 21.84 8.85 -23.44
C LYS A 421 22.86 9.99 -23.37
N GLU A 422 24.14 9.69 -23.60
CA GLU A 422 25.18 10.71 -23.80
C GLU A 422 24.70 11.63 -24.95
N GLU A 423 24.63 12.94 -24.66
CA GLU A 423 24.31 13.97 -25.64
C GLU A 423 25.37 14.04 -26.74
#